data_9c2d5fd5bb446e725d4abef4b83b03f4
#
_entry.id   9c2d5fd5bb446e725d4abef4b83b03f4
#
_cell.length_a   1.000
_cell.length_b   1.000
_cell.length_c   1.000
_cell.angle_alpha   90.00
_cell.angle_beta   90.00
_cell.angle_gamma   90.00
#
_symmetry.space_group_name_H-M   'P 1'
#
loop_
_entity.id
_entity.type
_entity.pdbx_description
1 polymer ?
#
loop_
_entity_poly.entity_id
_entity_poly.type
_entity_poly.pdbx_seq_one_letter_code
_entity_poly.pdbx_strand_id
1 'polypeptide(L)'
;TSIDRIEDKIGFRTIEVAGKQVLLNGKPLFMRGICIHEEISLQMRRAFSKQDALQLLGEAKELGCNMVRLAHYPHNENMTRTADSLGVLVWSEIPVYWTIDFSSADVFEKARTQLTEMITRDHNRASIIIWSVGNETPVNPVRTNFMHNLINAARSLDSTRLVSAALEVNYQPGVNRIDDPLGEYVDLVAFNEYLGWYAGLPDKCRSANWEIGYNKPFFISETGAETLGGFHGDSLTRWSEEYQEWYYREQMAMLKRMPDNFAGLSPWILCDFRSPRRNNQTFQEGWNNKGLIDQQGRKKKAFAVLKQYYDEKAAAGIK
;
A
#
# COMPACT_ATOMS: atom_id res chain seq x y z
N THR A 1 -34.30 -32.36 -4.19
CA THR A 1 -32.97 -32.66 -4.73
C THR A 1 -32.21 -31.36 -4.86
N SER A 2 -31.13 -31.16 -4.11
CA SER A 2 -30.22 -30.03 -4.28
C SER A 2 -29.51 -30.19 -5.62
N ILE A 3 -29.55 -29.16 -6.47
CA ILE A 3 -28.90 -29.16 -7.79
C ILE A 3 -27.54 -28.46 -7.72
N ASP A 4 -27.34 -27.58 -6.72
CA ASP A 4 -26.08 -26.90 -6.46
C ASP A 4 -26.00 -26.51 -4.98
N ARG A 5 -24.78 -26.38 -4.44
CA ARG A 5 -24.50 -25.92 -3.08
C ARG A 5 -23.24 -25.10 -3.06
N ILE A 6 -23.38 -23.84 -2.68
CA ILE A 6 -22.24 -22.94 -2.44
C ILE A 6 -22.14 -22.68 -0.94
N GLU A 7 -20.94 -22.85 -0.40
CA GLU A 7 -20.60 -22.52 0.99
C GLU A 7 -19.50 -21.45 1.01
N ASP A 8 -19.68 -20.44 1.84
CA ASP A 8 -18.66 -19.43 2.07
C ASP A 8 -18.54 -19.07 3.54
N LYS A 9 -17.33 -18.71 3.98
CA LYS A 9 -17.07 -18.16 5.30
C LYS A 9 -17.03 -16.66 5.20
N ILE A 10 -17.87 -15.98 5.95
CA ILE A 10 -17.95 -14.52 5.99
C ILE A 10 -17.65 -14.01 7.40
N GLY A 11 -17.22 -12.75 7.49
CA GLY A 11 -17.02 -12.04 8.75
C GLY A 11 -17.81 -10.73 8.77
N PHE A 12 -17.98 -10.18 9.96
CA PHE A 12 -18.62 -8.89 10.17
C PHE A 12 -17.64 -7.94 10.86
N ARG A 13 -17.60 -6.70 10.41
CA ARG A 13 -16.83 -5.62 11.04
C ARG A 13 -17.43 -4.28 10.67
N THR A 14 -17.12 -3.26 11.44
CA THR A 14 -17.29 -1.87 11.04
C THR A 14 -15.93 -1.25 10.78
N ILE A 15 -15.84 -0.40 9.75
CA ILE A 15 -14.68 0.46 9.47
C ILE A 15 -15.21 1.85 9.17
N GLU A 16 -14.68 2.85 9.83
CA GLU A 16 -15.16 4.22 9.69
C GLU A 16 -14.05 5.24 9.97
N VAL A 17 -14.25 6.45 9.50
CA VAL A 17 -13.43 7.61 9.85
C VAL A 17 -14.20 8.46 10.85
N ALA A 18 -13.62 8.69 12.02
CA ALA A 18 -14.15 9.58 13.05
C ALA A 18 -13.14 10.70 13.32
N GLY A 19 -13.42 11.88 12.76
CA GLY A 19 -12.50 13.01 12.80
C GLY A 19 -11.16 12.66 12.11
N LYS A 20 -10.09 12.62 12.89
CA LYS A 20 -8.72 12.33 12.42
C LYS A 20 -8.31 10.86 12.56
N GLN A 21 -9.21 9.97 12.91
CA GLN A 21 -8.91 8.57 13.21
C GLN A 21 -9.68 7.62 12.31
N VAL A 22 -9.02 6.50 11.99
CA VAL A 22 -9.68 5.32 11.43
C VAL A 22 -10.08 4.42 12.59
N LEU A 23 -11.34 3.96 12.62
CA LEU A 23 -11.86 3.07 13.64
C LEU A 23 -12.23 1.72 13.04
N LEU A 24 -11.74 0.64 13.64
CA LEU A 24 -12.17 -0.74 13.38
C LEU A 24 -12.99 -1.24 14.56
N ASN A 25 -14.25 -1.59 14.32
CA ASN A 25 -15.19 -2.01 15.37
C ASN A 25 -15.25 -1.01 16.55
N GLY A 26 -15.29 0.28 16.21
CA GLY A 26 -15.35 1.40 17.16
C GLY A 26 -14.05 1.67 17.92
N LYS A 27 -12.92 1.03 17.58
CA LYS A 27 -11.62 1.23 18.23
C LYS A 27 -10.61 1.85 17.27
N PRO A 28 -9.76 2.79 17.73
CA PRO A 28 -8.70 3.36 16.90
C PRO A 28 -7.80 2.28 16.30
N LEU A 29 -7.54 2.42 15.00
CA LEU A 29 -6.72 1.51 14.23
C LEU A 29 -5.48 2.24 13.70
N PHE A 30 -4.29 1.72 14.00
CA PHE A 30 -3.06 2.07 13.30
C PHE A 30 -2.72 0.96 12.30
N MET A 31 -2.70 1.29 11.02
CA MET A 31 -2.48 0.33 9.94
C MET A 31 -0.98 0.09 9.76
N ARG A 32 -0.49 -1.05 10.24
CA ARG A 32 0.86 -1.55 10.01
C ARG A 32 0.87 -2.38 8.74
N GLY A 33 1.06 -1.74 7.61
CA GLY A 33 0.88 -2.35 6.30
C GLY A 33 2.18 -2.74 5.61
N ILE A 34 2.05 -3.47 4.54
CA ILE A 34 3.10 -3.71 3.54
C ILE A 34 2.43 -3.88 2.17
N CYS A 35 3.04 -3.34 1.11
CA CYS A 35 2.59 -3.60 -0.24
C CYS A 35 2.96 -5.02 -0.67
N ILE A 36 2.09 -5.68 -1.43
CA ILE A 36 2.32 -7.00 -2.02
C ILE A 36 2.02 -6.92 -3.51
N HIS A 37 2.97 -7.37 -4.34
CA HIS A 37 2.73 -7.72 -5.73
C HIS A 37 2.28 -9.19 -5.81
N GLU A 38 1.38 -9.52 -6.74
CA GLU A 38 0.84 -10.88 -6.87
C GLU A 38 1.85 -11.83 -7.53
N GLU A 39 2.99 -12.04 -6.87
CA GLU A 39 4.09 -12.84 -7.40
C GLU A 39 4.76 -13.69 -6.32
N ILE A 40 5.08 -14.92 -6.65
CA ILE A 40 6.01 -15.78 -5.92
C ILE A 40 7.37 -15.67 -6.59
N SER A 41 8.19 -14.77 -6.09
CA SER A 41 9.44 -14.32 -6.69
C SER A 41 10.42 -15.47 -6.92
N LEU A 42 10.58 -16.37 -5.93
CA LEU A 42 11.44 -17.55 -6.03
C LEU A 42 11.06 -18.49 -7.20
N GLN A 43 9.78 -18.54 -7.52
CA GLN A 43 9.25 -19.40 -8.61
C GLN A 43 9.01 -18.62 -9.91
N MET A 44 9.28 -17.31 -9.92
CA MET A 44 9.08 -16.41 -11.07
C MET A 44 7.71 -16.54 -11.74
N ARG A 45 6.65 -16.66 -10.93
CA ARG A 45 5.26 -16.79 -11.39
C ARG A 45 4.28 -15.98 -10.54
N ARG A 46 3.10 -15.75 -11.08
CA ARG A 46 2.01 -15.15 -10.31
C ARG A 46 1.57 -16.04 -9.14
N ALA A 47 1.23 -15.40 -8.03
CA ALA A 47 0.57 -16.05 -6.90
C ALA A 47 -0.91 -16.22 -7.21
N PHE A 48 -1.41 -17.45 -7.24
CA PHE A 48 -2.80 -17.76 -7.61
C PHE A 48 -3.46 -18.80 -6.70
N SER A 49 -2.70 -19.46 -5.84
CA SER A 49 -3.21 -20.51 -4.99
C SER A 49 -3.38 -20.05 -3.54
N LYS A 50 -4.17 -20.80 -2.77
CA LYS A 50 -4.28 -20.61 -1.32
C LYS A 50 -2.91 -20.72 -0.62
N GLN A 51 -2.05 -21.63 -1.10
CA GLN A 51 -0.71 -21.80 -0.52
C GLN A 51 0.16 -20.58 -0.75
N ASP A 52 0.09 -19.98 -1.94
CA ASP A 52 0.81 -18.73 -2.25
C ASP A 52 0.32 -17.59 -1.35
N ALA A 53 -0.99 -17.48 -1.17
CA ALA A 53 -1.57 -16.48 -0.27
C ALA A 53 -1.15 -16.69 1.19
N LEU A 54 -1.11 -17.94 1.67
CA LEU A 54 -0.63 -18.28 3.01
C LEU A 54 0.83 -17.90 3.19
N GLN A 55 1.68 -18.11 2.17
CA GLN A 55 3.09 -17.71 2.21
C GLN A 55 3.23 -16.19 2.33
N LEU A 56 2.69 -15.42 1.39
CA LEU A 56 2.84 -13.97 1.34
C LEU A 56 2.23 -13.28 2.58
N LEU A 57 1.04 -13.69 2.99
CA LEU A 57 0.39 -13.15 4.18
C LEU A 57 1.09 -13.61 5.49
N GLY A 58 1.65 -14.81 5.50
CA GLY A 58 2.48 -15.31 6.61
C GLY A 58 3.74 -14.47 6.80
N GLU A 59 4.45 -14.17 5.72
CA GLU A 59 5.63 -13.28 5.71
C GLU A 59 5.27 -11.86 6.17
N ALA A 60 4.12 -11.32 5.71
CA ALA A 60 3.62 -10.02 6.17
C ALA A 60 3.31 -10.04 7.68
N LYS A 61 2.68 -11.09 8.20
CA LYS A 61 2.42 -11.24 9.64
C LYS A 61 3.71 -11.37 10.45
N GLU A 62 4.70 -12.08 9.95
CA GLU A 62 6.02 -12.19 10.59
C GLU A 62 6.71 -10.82 10.70
N LEU A 63 6.53 -9.94 9.69
CA LEU A 63 6.99 -8.55 9.71
C LEU A 63 6.28 -7.71 10.79
N GLY A 64 5.14 -8.18 11.33
CA GLY A 64 4.32 -7.46 12.30
C GLY A 64 3.14 -6.69 11.69
N CYS A 65 2.82 -6.96 10.42
CA CYS A 65 1.71 -6.32 9.74
C CYS A 65 0.34 -6.77 10.26
N ASN A 66 -0.62 -5.84 10.34
CA ASN A 66 -2.04 -6.11 10.50
C ASN A 66 -2.83 -5.82 9.21
N MET A 67 -2.17 -5.26 8.19
CA MET A 67 -2.76 -4.90 6.92
C MET A 67 -1.80 -5.19 5.76
N VAL A 68 -2.35 -5.46 4.57
CA VAL A 68 -1.60 -5.50 3.31
C VAL A 68 -2.27 -4.60 2.26
N ARG A 69 -1.46 -3.94 1.43
CA ARG A 69 -1.92 -3.26 0.22
C ARG A 69 -1.62 -4.16 -0.98
N LEU A 70 -2.67 -4.61 -1.65
CA LEU A 70 -2.59 -5.46 -2.84
C LEU A 70 -2.44 -4.58 -4.07
N ALA A 71 -1.20 -4.32 -4.45
CA ALA A 71 -0.87 -3.34 -5.49
C ALA A 71 -0.56 -4.02 -6.83
N HIS A 72 -0.83 -3.37 -7.97
CA HIS A 72 -1.73 -2.20 -8.20
C HIS A 72 -2.98 -2.65 -8.97
N TYR A 73 -3.49 -3.82 -8.68
CA TYR A 73 -4.58 -4.49 -9.40
C TYR A 73 -5.27 -5.50 -8.48
N PRO A 74 -6.51 -5.92 -8.79
CA PRO A 74 -7.19 -6.96 -8.02
C PRO A 74 -6.38 -8.26 -8.04
N HIS A 75 -5.96 -8.71 -6.86
CA HIS A 75 -5.28 -10.00 -6.71
C HIS A 75 -6.27 -11.17 -6.80
N ASN A 76 -5.75 -12.38 -6.97
CA ASN A 76 -6.55 -13.61 -6.97
C ASN A 76 -7.40 -13.71 -5.70
N GLU A 77 -8.62 -14.25 -5.81
CA GLU A 77 -9.55 -14.36 -4.68
C GLU A 77 -9.02 -15.20 -3.51
N ASN A 78 -8.09 -16.13 -3.75
CA ASN A 78 -7.43 -16.86 -2.66
C ASN A 78 -6.68 -15.93 -1.70
N MET A 79 -6.18 -14.78 -2.17
CA MET A 79 -5.50 -13.80 -1.35
C MET A 79 -6.48 -13.17 -0.33
N THR A 80 -7.62 -12.67 -0.79
CA THR A 80 -8.62 -12.01 0.07
C THR A 80 -9.32 -13.00 1.00
N ARG A 81 -9.61 -14.23 0.53
CA ARG A 81 -10.15 -15.32 1.36
C ARG A 81 -9.16 -15.77 2.44
N THR A 82 -7.89 -15.82 2.13
CA THR A 82 -6.85 -16.18 3.10
C THR A 82 -6.63 -15.04 4.10
N ALA A 83 -6.70 -13.78 3.65
CA ALA A 83 -6.64 -12.62 4.54
C ALA A 83 -7.78 -12.63 5.57
N ASP A 84 -9.02 -12.96 5.17
CA ASP A 84 -10.13 -13.19 6.10
C ASP A 84 -9.77 -14.25 7.16
N SER A 85 -9.22 -15.38 6.72
CA SER A 85 -8.89 -16.51 7.62
C SER A 85 -7.77 -16.17 8.61
N LEU A 86 -6.82 -15.32 8.21
CA LEU A 86 -5.66 -14.93 9.01
C LEU A 86 -5.87 -13.66 9.83
N GLY A 87 -7.02 -12.96 9.63
CA GLY A 87 -7.32 -11.69 10.28
C GLY A 87 -6.37 -10.56 9.83
N VAL A 88 -6.00 -10.55 8.55
CA VAL A 88 -5.17 -9.50 7.93
C VAL A 88 -6.06 -8.55 7.16
N LEU A 89 -6.02 -7.26 7.49
CA LEU A 89 -6.77 -6.23 6.78
C LEU A 89 -6.22 -6.01 5.37
N VAL A 90 -7.06 -5.57 4.44
CA VAL A 90 -6.71 -5.45 3.03
C VAL A 90 -7.13 -4.08 2.48
N TRP A 91 -6.20 -3.44 1.79
CA TRP A 91 -6.42 -2.40 0.81
C TRP A 91 -6.38 -3.05 -0.57
N SER A 92 -7.49 -3.02 -1.30
CA SER A 92 -7.62 -3.56 -2.66
C SER A 92 -7.81 -2.42 -3.66
N GLU A 93 -7.15 -2.50 -4.82
CA GLU A 93 -7.16 -1.41 -5.80
C GLU A 93 -7.26 -1.88 -7.24
N ILE A 94 -7.70 -0.97 -8.12
CA ILE A 94 -7.74 -1.15 -9.57
C ILE A 94 -6.51 -0.52 -10.23
N PRO A 95 -6.07 -0.98 -11.42
CA PRO A 95 -4.82 -0.54 -12.06
C PRO A 95 -4.94 0.82 -12.77
N VAL A 96 -5.50 1.82 -12.11
CA VAL A 96 -5.47 3.21 -12.55
C VAL A 96 -4.27 3.90 -11.91
N TYR A 97 -3.14 3.91 -12.60
CA TYR A 97 -1.91 4.50 -12.08
C TYR A 97 -1.16 5.30 -13.14
N TRP A 98 -0.44 6.32 -12.67
CA TRP A 98 0.31 7.25 -13.51
C TRP A 98 -0.59 7.93 -14.56
N THR A 99 -0.13 8.02 -15.80
CA THR A 99 -0.85 8.70 -16.87
C THR A 99 -1.63 7.71 -17.74
N ILE A 100 -2.94 7.88 -17.76
CA ILE A 100 -3.86 7.23 -18.70
C ILE A 100 -4.65 8.32 -19.44
N ASP A 101 -5.47 7.95 -20.41
CA ASP A 101 -6.35 8.93 -21.06
C ASP A 101 -7.60 9.20 -20.20
N PHE A 102 -7.47 10.15 -19.27
CA PHE A 102 -8.55 10.56 -18.37
C PHE A 102 -9.73 11.25 -19.09
N SER A 103 -9.58 11.64 -20.35
CA SER A 103 -10.65 12.26 -21.14
C SER A 103 -11.52 11.25 -21.89
N SER A 104 -11.05 10.00 -22.01
CA SER A 104 -11.72 8.95 -22.75
C SER A 104 -12.84 8.27 -21.95
N ALA A 105 -14.06 8.30 -22.48
CA ALA A 105 -15.20 7.57 -21.92
C ALA A 105 -14.95 6.06 -21.90
N ASP A 106 -14.31 5.50 -22.92
CA ASP A 106 -14.00 4.06 -23.00
C ASP A 106 -12.99 3.63 -21.92
N VAL A 107 -11.99 4.49 -21.61
CA VAL A 107 -11.03 4.21 -20.53
C VAL A 107 -11.73 4.29 -19.18
N PHE A 108 -12.64 5.25 -19.00
CA PHE A 108 -13.45 5.34 -17.79
C PHE A 108 -14.33 4.08 -17.58
N GLU A 109 -15.01 3.62 -18.62
CA GLU A 109 -15.87 2.43 -18.54
C GLU A 109 -15.06 1.16 -18.26
N LYS A 110 -13.84 1.04 -18.78
CA LYS A 110 -12.93 -0.07 -18.45
C LYS A 110 -12.51 -0.03 -16.97
N ALA A 111 -12.15 1.13 -16.46
CA ALA A 111 -11.80 1.31 -15.05
C ALA A 111 -13.00 1.03 -14.13
N ARG A 112 -14.19 1.53 -14.47
CA ARG A 112 -15.43 1.30 -13.74
C ARG A 112 -15.83 -0.17 -13.74
N THR A 113 -15.67 -0.87 -14.87
CA THR A 113 -15.94 -2.31 -14.98
C THR A 113 -15.01 -3.10 -14.05
N GLN A 114 -13.70 -2.86 -14.08
CA GLN A 114 -12.74 -3.53 -13.19
C GLN A 114 -13.06 -3.26 -11.72
N LEU A 115 -13.43 -2.02 -11.38
CA LEU A 115 -13.84 -1.65 -10.02
C LEU A 115 -15.10 -2.43 -9.60
N THR A 116 -16.09 -2.52 -10.48
CA THR A 116 -17.32 -3.25 -10.23
C THR A 116 -17.08 -4.73 -10.03
N GLU A 117 -16.28 -5.34 -10.89
CA GLU A 117 -15.93 -6.77 -10.79
C GLU A 117 -15.17 -7.08 -9.49
N MET A 118 -14.18 -6.23 -9.12
CA MET A 118 -13.42 -6.36 -7.89
C MET A 118 -14.32 -6.28 -6.66
N ILE A 119 -15.17 -5.25 -6.57
CA ILE A 119 -16.06 -5.05 -5.43
C ILE A 119 -17.11 -6.18 -5.36
N THR A 120 -17.72 -6.55 -6.50
CA THR A 120 -18.74 -7.61 -6.54
C THR A 120 -18.16 -8.96 -6.11
N ARG A 121 -16.97 -9.32 -6.60
CA ARG A 121 -16.30 -10.57 -6.22
C ARG A 121 -16.01 -10.63 -4.72
N ASP A 122 -15.49 -9.53 -4.18
CA ASP A 122 -14.92 -9.49 -2.83
C ASP A 122 -15.84 -8.84 -1.79
N HIS A 123 -17.09 -8.54 -2.14
CA HIS A 123 -18.05 -7.85 -1.26
C HIS A 123 -18.20 -8.52 0.11
N ASN A 124 -18.13 -9.84 0.17
CA ASN A 124 -18.26 -10.62 1.40
C ASN A 124 -16.94 -10.83 2.15
N ARG A 125 -15.84 -10.17 1.74
CA ARG A 125 -14.54 -10.29 2.42
C ARG A 125 -14.41 -9.25 3.52
N ALA A 126 -14.55 -9.65 4.77
CA ALA A 126 -14.47 -8.76 5.94
C ALA A 126 -13.08 -8.12 6.11
N SER A 127 -12.03 -8.79 5.65
CA SER A 127 -10.65 -8.28 5.65
C SER A 127 -10.49 -7.00 4.84
N ILE A 128 -11.22 -6.83 3.74
CA ILE A 128 -11.11 -5.63 2.92
C ILE A 128 -11.75 -4.45 3.66
N ILE A 129 -10.95 -3.43 3.93
CA ILE A 129 -11.36 -2.21 4.61
C ILE A 129 -11.29 -0.96 3.73
N ILE A 130 -10.53 -1.02 2.63
CA ILE A 130 -10.31 0.10 1.71
C ILE A 130 -10.47 -0.39 0.27
N TRP A 131 -11.32 0.31 -0.50
CA TRP A 131 -11.33 0.29 -1.96
C TRP A 131 -10.52 1.46 -2.48
N SER A 132 -9.53 1.21 -3.31
CA SER A 132 -8.70 2.26 -3.92
C SER A 132 -8.97 2.37 -5.41
N VAL A 133 -9.12 3.60 -5.87
CA VAL A 133 -9.47 3.91 -7.26
C VAL A 133 -8.26 4.33 -8.10
N GLY A 134 -7.06 4.46 -7.49
CA GLY A 134 -5.87 4.78 -8.29
C GLY A 134 -4.62 5.12 -7.48
N ASN A 135 -3.52 5.27 -8.21
CA ASN A 135 -2.18 5.51 -7.69
C ASN A 135 -1.39 6.52 -8.54
N GLU A 136 -0.86 7.58 -7.90
CA GLU A 136 0.06 8.55 -8.52
C GLU A 136 -0.44 9.08 -9.88
N THR A 137 -1.64 9.60 -9.90
CA THR A 137 -2.24 10.15 -11.11
C THR A 137 -2.04 11.66 -11.16
N PRO A 138 -1.57 12.24 -12.30
CA PRO A 138 -1.15 13.65 -12.37
C PRO A 138 -2.30 14.64 -12.15
N VAL A 139 -2.09 15.60 -11.26
CA VAL A 139 -3.12 16.56 -10.85
C VAL A 139 -3.56 17.47 -11.99
N ASN A 140 -4.81 17.33 -12.41
CA ASN A 140 -5.49 18.24 -13.33
C ASN A 140 -7.03 18.05 -13.21
N PRO A 141 -7.84 19.00 -13.69
CA PRO A 141 -9.31 18.94 -13.55
C PRO A 141 -9.95 17.71 -14.21
N VAL A 142 -9.45 17.26 -15.35
CA VAL A 142 -10.00 16.11 -16.10
C VAL A 142 -9.79 14.81 -15.30
N ARG A 143 -8.55 14.59 -14.80
CA ARG A 143 -8.22 13.48 -13.92
C ARG A 143 -9.04 13.54 -12.63
N THR A 144 -9.17 14.70 -12.02
CA THR A 144 -9.91 14.82 -10.76
C THR A 144 -11.38 14.43 -10.94
N ASN A 145 -12.01 14.85 -12.04
CA ASN A 145 -13.38 14.44 -12.36
C ASN A 145 -13.49 12.92 -12.63
N PHE A 146 -12.57 12.36 -13.40
CA PHE A 146 -12.51 10.92 -13.67
C PHE A 146 -12.44 10.10 -12.37
N MET A 147 -11.50 10.46 -11.49
CA MET A 147 -11.28 9.77 -10.22
C MET A 147 -12.46 9.98 -9.25
N HIS A 148 -13.04 11.18 -9.18
CA HIS A 148 -14.24 11.44 -8.38
C HIS A 148 -15.42 10.56 -8.82
N ASN A 149 -15.61 10.38 -10.13
CA ASN A 149 -16.65 9.48 -10.65
C ASN A 149 -16.40 8.01 -10.28
N LEU A 150 -15.15 7.54 -10.25
CA LEU A 150 -14.80 6.21 -9.75
C LEU A 150 -15.06 6.07 -8.24
N ILE A 151 -14.75 7.10 -7.43
CA ILE A 151 -15.07 7.13 -6.00
C ILE A 151 -16.57 7.00 -5.78
N ASN A 152 -17.39 7.74 -6.54
CA ASN A 152 -18.85 7.66 -6.46
C ASN A 152 -19.37 6.27 -6.88
N ALA A 153 -18.77 5.67 -7.92
CA ALA A 153 -19.09 4.31 -8.32
C ALA A 153 -18.77 3.29 -7.22
N ALA A 154 -17.59 3.39 -6.59
CA ALA A 154 -17.21 2.53 -5.46
C ALA A 154 -18.21 2.63 -4.30
N ARG A 155 -18.58 3.86 -3.90
CA ARG A 155 -19.55 4.09 -2.81
C ARG A 155 -20.96 3.60 -3.14
N SER A 156 -21.36 3.68 -4.41
CA SER A 156 -22.66 3.16 -4.87
C SER A 156 -22.72 1.63 -4.82
N LEU A 157 -21.58 0.96 -5.03
CA LEU A 157 -21.48 -0.50 -4.98
C LEU A 157 -21.33 -1.00 -3.56
N ASP A 158 -20.61 -0.26 -2.72
CA ASP A 158 -20.33 -0.64 -1.33
C ASP A 158 -20.07 0.58 -0.45
N SER A 159 -20.99 0.86 0.46
CA SER A 159 -20.90 1.94 1.45
C SER A 159 -20.29 1.50 2.78
N THR A 160 -19.81 0.27 2.89
CA THR A 160 -19.33 -0.32 4.15
C THR A 160 -17.80 -0.36 4.28
N ARG A 161 -17.09 0.21 3.30
CA ARG A 161 -15.63 0.33 3.26
C ARG A 161 -15.23 1.78 2.99
N LEU A 162 -14.01 2.11 3.40
CA LEU A 162 -13.41 3.38 3.05
C LEU A 162 -13.02 3.40 1.57
N VAL A 163 -13.07 4.57 0.96
CA VAL A 163 -12.56 4.80 -0.39
C VAL A 163 -11.33 5.68 -0.32
N SER A 164 -10.27 5.29 -1.03
CA SER A 164 -8.99 6.00 -1.08
C SER A 164 -8.36 5.99 -2.47
N ALA A 165 -7.25 6.66 -2.59
CA ALA A 165 -6.29 6.61 -3.70
C ALA A 165 -4.93 7.08 -3.18
N ALA A 166 -3.83 6.64 -3.79
CA ALA A 166 -2.53 7.26 -3.54
C ALA A 166 -2.44 8.58 -4.32
N LEU A 167 -2.47 9.69 -3.61
CA LEU A 167 -2.50 11.06 -4.11
C LEU A 167 -1.08 11.54 -4.46
N GLU A 168 -1.00 12.61 -5.25
CA GLU A 168 0.26 13.28 -5.55
C GLU A 168 0.72 14.15 -4.37
N VAL A 169 2.05 14.22 -4.20
CA VAL A 169 2.71 15.10 -3.24
C VAL A 169 3.17 16.37 -3.95
N ASN A 170 2.79 17.51 -3.42
CA ASN A 170 3.28 18.81 -3.86
C ASN A 170 4.58 19.15 -3.10
N TYR A 171 5.72 18.86 -3.72
CA TYR A 171 7.04 19.16 -3.16
C TYR A 171 7.40 20.63 -3.36
N GLN A 172 7.46 21.38 -2.26
CA GLN A 172 7.86 22.78 -2.24
C GLN A 172 9.14 22.97 -1.41
N PRO A 173 9.91 24.05 -1.63
CA PRO A 173 11.06 24.35 -0.77
C PRO A 173 10.64 24.43 0.71
N GLY A 174 11.19 23.55 1.53
CA GLY A 174 10.97 23.51 2.98
C GLY A 174 9.70 22.81 3.46
N VAL A 175 8.80 22.39 2.57
CA VAL A 175 7.57 21.67 2.98
C VAL A 175 7.09 20.70 1.90
N ASN A 176 6.68 19.51 2.33
CA ASN A 176 6.00 18.52 1.50
C ASN A 176 4.50 18.64 1.80
N ARG A 177 3.71 19.03 0.82
CA ARG A 177 2.30 19.33 1.04
C ARG A 177 1.40 18.31 0.33
N ILE A 178 0.36 17.86 1.02
CA ILE A 178 -0.70 17.02 0.44
C ILE A 178 -1.93 17.92 0.29
N ASP A 179 -2.09 18.46 -0.92
CA ASP A 179 -3.16 19.37 -1.31
C ASP A 179 -3.80 19.00 -2.66
N ASP A 180 -3.59 17.76 -3.12
CA ASP A 180 -4.25 17.20 -4.30
C ASP A 180 -5.77 17.27 -4.15
N PRO A 181 -6.52 17.96 -5.05
CA PRO A 181 -7.97 18.16 -4.93
C PRO A 181 -8.78 16.86 -4.72
N LEU A 182 -8.24 15.71 -5.09
CA LEU A 182 -8.90 14.43 -4.84
C LEU A 182 -9.04 14.11 -3.35
N GLY A 183 -8.21 14.71 -2.50
CA GLY A 183 -8.28 14.59 -1.04
C GLY A 183 -9.61 14.99 -0.43
N GLU A 184 -10.38 15.89 -1.09
CA GLU A 184 -11.74 16.24 -0.67
C GLU A 184 -12.71 15.06 -0.76
N TYR A 185 -12.53 14.19 -1.73
CA TYR A 185 -13.48 13.13 -2.07
C TYR A 185 -13.19 11.79 -1.43
N VAL A 186 -11.95 11.52 -1.00
CA VAL A 186 -11.58 10.26 -0.34
C VAL A 186 -11.87 10.29 1.16
N ASP A 187 -12.02 9.12 1.78
CA ASP A 187 -12.22 9.00 3.23
C ASP A 187 -10.88 9.00 3.98
N LEU A 188 -9.88 8.39 3.40
CA LEU A 188 -8.49 8.32 3.89
C LEU A 188 -7.58 8.99 2.86
N VAL A 189 -6.86 10.02 3.26
CA VAL A 189 -5.85 10.68 2.43
C VAL A 189 -4.60 9.80 2.40
N ALA A 190 -4.21 9.31 1.25
CA ALA A 190 -3.01 8.49 1.13
C ALA A 190 -2.06 9.04 0.07
N PHE A 191 -0.77 8.84 0.24
CA PHE A 191 0.24 9.30 -0.70
C PHE A 191 1.51 8.44 -0.62
N ASN A 192 2.27 8.44 -1.71
CA ASN A 192 3.57 7.81 -1.80
C ASN A 192 4.66 8.82 -1.50
N GLU A 193 5.68 8.42 -0.72
CA GLU A 193 6.86 9.24 -0.49
C GLU A 193 8.13 8.39 -0.52
N TYR A 194 9.19 8.95 -1.07
CA TYR A 194 10.47 8.24 -1.26
C TYR A 194 11.67 9.15 -0.94
N LEU A 195 11.55 9.98 0.10
CA LEU A 195 12.65 10.83 0.57
C LEU A 195 13.84 9.97 0.95
N GLY A 196 15.01 10.30 0.40
CA GLY A 196 16.22 9.52 0.61
C GLY A 196 16.44 8.39 -0.41
N TRP A 197 15.50 8.18 -1.32
CA TRP A 197 15.70 7.27 -2.45
C TRP A 197 15.68 8.02 -3.79
N TYR A 198 14.55 8.60 -4.20
CA TYR A 198 14.48 9.39 -5.43
C TYR A 198 14.91 10.84 -5.23
N ALA A 199 14.89 11.35 -4.00
CA ALA A 199 15.23 12.72 -3.67
C ALA A 199 16.19 12.80 -2.47
N GLY A 200 17.46 12.98 -2.73
CA GLY A 200 18.51 13.15 -1.72
C GLY A 200 18.96 11.84 -1.04
N LEU A 201 19.57 11.98 0.13
CA LEU A 201 19.97 10.88 1.00
C LEU A 201 18.95 10.68 2.13
N PRO A 202 18.96 9.53 2.82
CA PRO A 202 18.02 9.21 3.89
C PRO A 202 17.95 10.22 5.04
N ASP A 203 19.06 10.89 5.36
CA ASP A 203 19.11 11.94 6.39
C ASP A 203 18.23 13.16 6.09
N LYS A 204 17.78 13.34 4.85
CA LYS A 204 16.78 14.35 4.47
C LYS A 204 15.48 14.19 5.25
N CYS A 205 15.14 12.98 5.68
CA CYS A 205 13.99 12.70 6.53
C CYS A 205 14.04 13.44 7.87
N ARG A 206 15.23 13.80 8.38
CA ARG A 206 15.40 14.49 9.67
C ARG A 206 14.82 15.89 9.68
N SER A 207 14.84 16.57 8.55
CA SER A 207 14.33 17.94 8.37
C SER A 207 13.03 18.01 7.56
N ALA A 208 12.49 16.86 7.17
CA ALA A 208 11.25 16.82 6.39
C ALA A 208 10.08 17.38 7.20
N ASN A 209 9.39 18.35 6.62
CA ASN A 209 8.16 18.93 7.15
C ASN A 209 7.00 18.51 6.24
N TRP A 210 5.90 18.05 6.85
CA TRP A 210 4.71 17.55 6.16
C TRP A 210 3.48 18.36 6.55
N GLU A 211 2.78 18.88 5.55
CA GLU A 211 1.50 19.54 5.73
C GLU A 211 0.39 18.76 5.01
N ILE A 212 -0.59 18.32 5.77
CA ILE A 212 -1.77 17.64 5.25
C ILE A 212 -2.89 18.66 5.13
N GLY A 213 -3.29 19.01 3.89
CA GLY A 213 -4.29 20.02 3.60
C GLY A 213 -5.73 19.67 4.04
N TYR A 214 -5.93 18.49 4.63
CA TYR A 214 -7.24 17.93 4.94
C TYR A 214 -7.36 17.55 6.41
N ASN A 215 -8.50 17.84 7.02
CA ASN A 215 -8.81 17.40 8.39
C ASN A 215 -9.36 15.97 8.40
N LYS A 216 -8.56 15.03 7.86
CA LYS A 216 -8.87 13.61 7.71
C LYS A 216 -7.68 12.77 8.16
N PRO A 217 -7.85 11.47 8.49
CA PRO A 217 -6.70 10.59 8.68
C PRO A 217 -5.90 10.46 7.39
N PHE A 218 -4.59 10.31 7.52
CA PHE A 218 -3.72 10.09 6.36
C PHE A 218 -2.83 8.87 6.52
N PHE A 219 -2.39 8.35 5.38
CA PHE A 219 -1.67 7.09 5.27
C PHE A 219 -0.53 7.20 4.26
N ILE A 220 0.65 6.70 4.56
CA ILE A 220 1.74 6.59 3.59
C ILE A 220 1.58 5.27 2.85
N SER A 221 1.10 5.34 1.61
CA SER A 221 0.77 4.17 0.80
C SER A 221 1.98 3.48 0.18
N GLU A 222 3.11 4.20 0.05
CA GLU A 222 4.40 3.63 -0.35
C GLU A 222 5.55 4.44 0.22
N THR A 223 6.62 3.73 0.59
CA THR A 223 7.97 4.24 0.85
C THR A 223 8.97 3.08 0.73
N GLY A 224 10.19 3.33 0.27
CA GLY A 224 11.19 2.26 0.13
C GLY A 224 12.43 2.66 -0.67
N ALA A 225 13.50 1.91 -0.49
CA ALA A 225 14.73 2.02 -1.25
C ALA A 225 15.13 0.67 -1.84
N GLU A 226 15.68 0.66 -3.05
CA GLU A 226 16.14 -0.58 -3.66
C GLU A 226 17.49 -1.03 -3.09
N THR A 227 17.65 -2.36 -2.93
CA THR A 227 18.91 -2.99 -2.60
C THR A 227 19.02 -4.37 -3.23
N LEU A 228 20.19 -4.69 -3.76
CA LEU A 228 20.49 -6.04 -4.23
C LEU A 228 20.75 -6.94 -3.02
N GLY A 229 19.92 -7.97 -2.83
CA GLY A 229 20.05 -8.90 -1.71
C GLY A 229 21.42 -9.56 -1.65
N GLY A 230 22.10 -9.45 -0.49
CA GLY A 230 23.45 -9.92 -0.29
C GLY A 230 24.56 -8.97 -0.76
N PHE A 231 24.22 -7.80 -1.31
CA PHE A 231 25.21 -6.77 -1.60
C PHE A 231 25.41 -5.87 -0.37
N HIS A 232 26.65 -5.79 0.10
CA HIS A 232 27.03 -5.08 1.33
C HIS A 232 28.03 -3.95 1.06
N GLY A 233 27.97 -2.92 1.89
CA GLY A 233 28.85 -1.76 1.85
C GLY A 233 28.67 -0.91 3.11
N ASP A 234 29.12 0.35 3.06
CA ASP A 234 28.74 1.32 4.09
C ASP A 234 27.33 1.87 3.84
N SER A 235 26.82 2.63 4.80
CA SER A 235 25.46 3.19 4.69
C SER A 235 25.27 4.19 3.53
N LEU A 236 26.34 4.72 2.95
CA LEU A 236 26.31 5.62 1.80
C LEU A 236 26.37 4.87 0.46
N THR A 237 26.72 3.59 0.50
CA THR A 237 26.78 2.74 -0.70
C THR A 237 25.36 2.40 -1.15
N ARG A 238 24.84 3.13 -2.14
CA ARG A 238 23.50 2.84 -2.73
C ARG A 238 23.44 1.41 -3.21
N TRP A 239 22.26 0.81 -3.14
CA TRP A 239 21.97 -0.57 -3.49
C TRP A 239 22.48 -1.61 -2.48
N SER A 240 23.25 -1.22 -1.44
CA SER A 240 23.62 -2.13 -0.34
C SER A 240 22.48 -2.34 0.65
N GLU A 241 22.51 -3.42 1.39
CA GLU A 241 21.56 -3.67 2.47
C GLU A 241 21.71 -2.63 3.59
N GLU A 242 22.91 -2.12 3.82
CA GLU A 242 23.19 -1.07 4.80
C GLU A 242 22.55 0.27 4.39
N TYR A 243 22.51 0.60 3.10
CA TYR A 243 21.79 1.79 2.62
C TYR A 243 20.29 1.65 2.85
N GLN A 244 19.69 0.50 2.51
CA GLN A 244 18.26 0.26 2.73
C GLN A 244 17.93 0.26 4.24
N GLU A 245 18.78 -0.33 5.08
CA GLU A 245 18.66 -0.30 6.53
C GLU A 245 18.65 1.14 7.05
N TRP A 246 19.63 1.96 6.64
CA TRP A 246 19.71 3.38 7.00
C TRP A 246 18.47 4.14 6.52
N TYR A 247 18.02 3.90 5.29
CA TYR A 247 16.79 4.48 4.75
C TYR A 247 15.59 4.22 5.69
N TYR A 248 15.37 2.97 6.06
CA TYR A 248 14.23 2.63 6.92
C TYR A 248 14.39 3.20 8.34
N ARG A 249 15.59 3.28 8.89
CA ARG A 249 15.83 3.93 10.19
C ARG A 249 15.45 5.40 10.18
N GLU A 250 15.86 6.15 9.17
CA GLU A 250 15.51 7.57 9.03
C GLU A 250 14.02 7.77 8.75
N GLN A 251 13.41 6.91 7.93
CA GLN A 251 11.98 6.91 7.70
C GLN A 251 11.20 6.69 9.02
N MET A 252 11.50 5.65 9.77
CA MET A 252 10.81 5.38 11.04
C MET A 252 11.01 6.51 12.06
N ALA A 253 12.16 7.17 12.06
CA ALA A 253 12.41 8.34 12.90
C ALA A 253 11.57 9.55 12.46
N MET A 254 11.39 9.77 11.15
CA MET A 254 10.51 10.80 10.59
C MET A 254 9.05 10.55 10.98
N LEU A 255 8.58 9.31 10.86
CA LEU A 255 7.19 8.92 11.16
C LEU A 255 6.78 9.16 12.61
N LYS A 256 7.74 9.18 13.55
CA LYS A 256 7.48 9.53 14.96
C LYS A 256 7.12 11.02 15.16
N ARG A 257 7.40 11.87 14.16
CA ARG A 257 7.13 13.31 14.15
C ARG A 257 5.95 13.72 13.26
N MET A 258 5.30 12.74 12.61
CA MET A 258 4.13 13.02 11.76
C MET A 258 2.99 13.63 12.57
N PRO A 259 2.10 14.42 11.93
CA PRO A 259 0.89 14.94 12.54
C PRO A 259 0.02 13.85 13.20
N ASP A 260 -0.81 14.23 14.17
CA ASP A 260 -1.62 13.34 14.99
C ASP A 260 -2.69 12.52 14.25
N ASN A 261 -2.97 12.88 12.99
CA ASN A 261 -3.88 12.18 12.11
C ASN A 261 -3.17 11.12 11.22
N PHE A 262 -1.91 10.78 11.53
CA PHE A 262 -1.18 9.70 10.86
C PHE A 262 -1.76 8.34 11.25
N ALA A 263 -2.40 7.66 10.28
CA ALA A 263 -3.13 6.41 10.50
C ALA A 263 -2.33 5.14 10.14
N GLY A 264 -1.13 5.28 9.57
CA GLY A 264 -0.30 4.12 9.24
C GLY A 264 0.43 4.22 7.90
N LEU A 265 1.08 3.13 7.52
CA LEU A 265 1.85 3.05 6.28
C LEU A 265 1.85 1.64 5.69
N SER A 266 2.16 1.54 4.39
CA SER A 266 2.44 0.27 3.69
C SER A 266 3.67 0.43 2.80
N PRO A 267 4.89 0.18 3.32
CA PRO A 267 6.10 0.28 2.53
C PRO A 267 6.08 -0.55 1.24
N TRP A 268 6.78 -0.06 0.24
CA TRP A 268 7.00 -0.72 -1.03
C TRP A 268 8.34 -1.44 -0.98
N ILE A 269 8.42 -2.76 -0.78
CA ILE A 269 7.39 -3.77 -0.92
C ILE A 269 7.82 -5.01 -0.09
N LEU A 270 6.93 -6.00 0.11
CA LEU A 270 7.27 -7.21 0.88
C LEU A 270 8.42 -7.99 0.22
N CYS A 271 8.23 -8.42 -1.04
CA CYS A 271 9.21 -9.21 -1.79
C CYS A 271 9.67 -8.45 -3.04
N ASP A 272 10.93 -8.66 -3.44
CA ASP A 272 11.38 -8.26 -4.76
C ASP A 272 10.51 -8.91 -5.82
N PHE A 273 10.23 -8.19 -6.92
CA PHE A 273 9.34 -8.68 -7.98
C PHE A 273 9.85 -8.29 -9.37
N ARG A 274 9.40 -9.01 -10.37
CA ARG A 274 9.79 -8.80 -11.77
C ARG A 274 9.19 -7.50 -12.30
N SER A 275 10.05 -6.64 -12.84
CA SER A 275 9.68 -5.36 -13.40
C SER A 275 10.52 -5.04 -14.62
N PRO A 276 10.02 -5.26 -15.84
CA PRO A 276 10.80 -5.03 -17.07
C PRO A 276 11.31 -3.60 -17.26
N ARG A 277 10.73 -2.64 -16.53
CA ARG A 277 11.19 -1.23 -16.54
C ARG A 277 12.44 -1.00 -15.70
N ARG A 278 12.84 -1.96 -14.86
CA ARG A 278 14.01 -1.90 -13.99
C ARG A 278 15.22 -2.51 -14.73
N ASN A 279 15.89 -1.70 -15.52
CA ASN A 279 16.88 -2.14 -16.50
C ASN A 279 18.34 -1.80 -16.14
N ASN A 280 18.63 -1.38 -14.92
CA ASN A 280 20.02 -1.24 -14.46
C ASN A 280 20.67 -2.63 -14.42
N GLN A 281 21.63 -2.86 -15.32
CA GLN A 281 22.25 -4.17 -15.52
C GLN A 281 23.07 -4.66 -14.32
N THR A 282 23.51 -3.76 -13.44
CA THR A 282 24.31 -4.12 -12.26
C THR A 282 23.46 -4.51 -11.06
N PHE A 283 22.34 -3.82 -10.87
CA PHE A 283 21.58 -3.91 -9.61
C PHE A 283 20.13 -4.35 -9.78
N GLN A 284 19.56 -4.31 -10.98
CA GLN A 284 18.13 -4.59 -11.18
C GLN A 284 17.87 -5.79 -12.09
N GLU A 285 18.45 -5.85 -13.27
CA GLU A 285 18.29 -6.96 -14.24
C GLU A 285 16.81 -7.37 -14.45
N GLY A 286 15.92 -6.40 -14.53
CA GLY A 286 14.48 -6.63 -14.66
C GLY A 286 13.73 -6.89 -13.35
N TRP A 287 14.33 -6.59 -12.20
CA TRP A 287 13.71 -6.69 -10.88
C TRP A 287 13.53 -5.33 -10.22
N ASN A 288 12.43 -5.15 -9.53
CA ASN A 288 12.27 -4.11 -8.53
C ASN A 288 12.76 -4.67 -7.19
N ASN A 289 13.90 -4.19 -6.74
CA ASN A 289 14.61 -4.69 -5.56
C ASN A 289 14.31 -3.87 -4.29
N LYS A 290 13.11 -3.25 -4.22
CA LYS A 290 12.65 -2.58 -2.99
C LYS A 290 12.11 -3.53 -1.93
N GLY A 291 11.97 -4.82 -2.25
CA GLY A 291 11.54 -5.84 -1.30
C GLY A 291 12.35 -5.84 -0.01
N LEU A 292 11.68 -6.15 1.09
CA LEU A 292 12.32 -6.48 2.37
C LEU A 292 12.77 -7.94 2.41
N ILE A 293 12.25 -8.73 1.48
CA ILE A 293 12.63 -10.11 1.21
C ILE A 293 13.10 -10.16 -0.23
N ASP A 294 14.25 -10.77 -0.47
CA ASP A 294 14.80 -10.89 -1.82
C ASP A 294 14.14 -12.01 -2.65
N GLN A 295 14.55 -12.12 -3.91
CA GLN A 295 14.04 -13.11 -4.85
C GLN A 295 14.29 -14.57 -4.40
N GLN A 296 15.23 -14.81 -3.50
CA GLN A 296 15.56 -16.12 -2.93
C GLN A 296 14.84 -16.38 -1.60
N GLY A 297 13.97 -15.45 -1.16
CA GLY A 297 13.24 -15.58 0.11
C GLY A 297 14.05 -15.19 1.34
N ARG A 298 15.21 -14.52 1.18
CA ARG A 298 16.07 -14.07 2.29
C ARG A 298 15.62 -12.69 2.75
N LYS A 299 15.47 -12.51 4.05
CA LYS A 299 15.15 -11.22 4.67
C LYS A 299 16.37 -10.32 4.61
N LYS A 300 16.18 -9.12 4.05
CA LYS A 300 17.20 -8.07 4.02
C LYS A 300 17.24 -7.35 5.37
N LYS A 301 18.32 -6.63 5.68
CA LYS A 301 18.51 -5.94 6.97
C LYS A 301 17.35 -5.02 7.36
N ALA A 302 16.77 -4.32 6.40
CA ALA A 302 15.65 -3.41 6.63
C ALA A 302 14.38 -4.10 7.14
N PHE A 303 14.21 -5.42 6.92
CA PHE A 303 13.09 -6.20 7.47
C PHE A 303 13.05 -6.08 9.01
N ALA A 304 14.18 -6.23 9.67
CA ALA A 304 14.26 -6.13 11.14
C ALA A 304 13.93 -4.71 11.65
N VAL A 305 14.32 -3.67 10.91
CA VAL A 305 14.05 -2.27 11.28
C VAL A 305 12.55 -1.98 11.23
N LEU A 306 11.87 -2.37 10.15
CA LEU A 306 10.43 -2.17 10.03
C LEU A 306 9.66 -3.03 11.03
N LYS A 307 10.09 -4.29 11.23
CA LYS A 307 9.49 -5.17 12.24
C LYS A 307 9.55 -4.55 13.63
N GLN A 308 10.68 -4.04 14.04
CA GLN A 308 10.84 -3.36 15.34
C GLN A 308 9.85 -2.20 15.49
N TYR A 309 9.72 -1.36 14.47
CA TYR A 309 8.75 -0.25 14.49
C TYR A 309 7.31 -0.73 14.62
N TYR A 310 6.93 -1.81 13.94
CA TYR A 310 5.59 -2.38 14.03
C TYR A 310 5.33 -3.04 15.38
N ASP A 311 6.32 -3.71 15.96
CA ASP A 311 6.22 -4.28 17.32
C ASP A 311 6.03 -3.16 18.36
N GLU A 312 6.75 -2.02 18.25
CA GLU A 312 6.57 -0.84 19.09
C GLU A 312 5.14 -0.27 18.97
N LYS A 313 4.61 -0.16 17.76
CA LYS A 313 3.23 0.32 17.53
C LYS A 313 2.18 -0.65 18.07
N ALA A 314 2.40 -1.95 17.94
CA ALA A 314 1.51 -2.97 18.50
C ALA A 314 1.47 -2.93 20.04
N ALA A 315 2.64 -2.78 20.67
CA ALA A 315 2.77 -2.71 22.13
C ALA A 315 2.15 -1.44 22.74
N ALA A 316 2.13 -0.34 22.00
CA ALA A 316 1.50 0.92 22.44
C ALA A 316 -0.04 0.86 22.52
N GLY A 317 -0.65 -0.30 22.26
CA GLY A 317 -2.09 -0.53 22.39
C GLY A 317 -2.94 0.14 21.29
N ILE A 318 -2.32 0.75 20.31
CA ILE A 318 -2.97 1.24 19.11
C ILE A 318 -3.09 0.01 18.17
N LYS A 319 -4.22 -0.71 18.31
CA LYS A 319 -4.46 -1.97 17.59
C LYS A 319 -4.69 -1.74 16.11
#